data_f6abc356d2da30c038f368adeaedb99f
#
_entry.id   f6abc356d2da30c038f368adeaedb99f
#
_cell.length_a   1.000
_cell.length_b   1.000
_cell.length_c   1.000
_cell.angle_alpha   90.00
_cell.angle_beta   90.00
_cell.angle_gamma   90.00
#
_symmetry.space_group_name_H-M   'P 1'
#
loop_
_entity.id
_entity.type
_entity.pdbx_description
1 polymer ?
#
loop_
_entity_poly.entity_id
_entity_poly.type
_entity_poly.pdbx_seq_one_letter_code
_entity_poly.pdbx_strand_id
1 'polypeptide(L)'
;MIRRRWRAMTDNGRVVAATVATVVGMGSLGWAAVPLYDLFCRVTGYGGTTQQADVGAGRVLDETITVRFDASRERDFPWAFRPVQREMEVRIGETHLAFYEATNPTDAPVAGTASYNVAPFAAGAHFVKIDCFCFEEQVLMPGETVTMPVTFYVDPDYVTDPESRGFPEITLSYTFHAMDLPEDYAAMATPAAATQTN
;
A
#
# COMPACT_ATOMS: atom_id res chain seq x y z
N MET A 1 -27.72 35.03 -19.92
CA MET A 1 -29.03 34.38 -19.73
C MET A 1 -29.35 34.09 -18.26
N ILE A 2 -28.41 33.64 -17.44
CA ILE A 2 -28.60 33.27 -16.02
C ILE A 2 -29.10 34.42 -15.14
N ARG A 3 -28.54 35.63 -15.26
CA ARG A 3 -28.95 36.84 -14.49
C ARG A 3 -30.41 37.23 -14.70
N ARG A 4 -30.96 37.00 -15.90
CA ARG A 4 -32.33 37.39 -16.24
C ARG A 4 -33.36 36.44 -15.63
N ARG A 5 -33.03 35.15 -15.59
CA ARG A 5 -33.84 34.11 -14.95
C ARG A 5 -33.88 34.29 -13.42
N TRP A 6 -32.72 34.62 -12.81
CA TRP A 6 -32.60 34.87 -11.39
C TRP A 6 -33.52 36.00 -10.89
N ARG A 7 -33.63 37.10 -11.67
CA ARG A 7 -34.50 38.25 -11.35
C ARG A 7 -35.99 37.94 -11.48
N ALA A 8 -36.39 36.94 -12.22
CA ALA A 8 -37.78 36.56 -12.44
C ALA A 8 -38.31 35.54 -11.38
N MET A 9 -37.43 35.05 -10.48
CA MET A 9 -37.82 34.13 -9.42
C MET A 9 -38.39 34.88 -8.19
N THR A 10 -39.33 34.25 -7.49
CA THR A 10 -39.80 34.73 -6.19
C THR A 10 -38.68 34.68 -5.16
N ASP A 11 -38.77 35.46 -4.09
CA ASP A 11 -37.72 35.51 -3.07
C ASP A 11 -37.51 34.13 -2.42
N ASN A 12 -38.54 33.37 -2.13
CA ASN A 12 -38.42 31.99 -1.67
C ASN A 12 -37.76 31.07 -2.69
N GLY A 13 -38.06 31.28 -4.01
CA GLY A 13 -37.41 30.52 -5.07
C GLY A 13 -35.89 30.78 -5.19
N ARG A 14 -35.46 32.00 -4.91
CA ARG A 14 -34.03 32.35 -4.88
C ARG A 14 -33.31 31.71 -3.71
N VAL A 15 -33.94 31.70 -2.53
CA VAL A 15 -33.39 31.03 -1.34
C VAL A 15 -33.22 29.55 -1.62
N VAL A 16 -34.26 28.87 -2.10
CA VAL A 16 -34.20 27.44 -2.42
C VAL A 16 -33.11 27.15 -3.47
N ALA A 17 -33.05 27.95 -4.55
CA ALA A 17 -32.03 27.74 -5.57
C ALA A 17 -30.63 27.97 -5.05
N ALA A 18 -30.39 28.95 -4.17
CA ALA A 18 -29.11 29.21 -3.55
C ALA A 18 -28.72 28.04 -2.60
N THR A 19 -29.64 27.56 -1.78
CA THR A 19 -29.41 26.44 -0.87
C THR A 19 -29.05 25.17 -1.65
N VAL A 20 -29.82 24.84 -2.69
CA VAL A 20 -29.53 23.67 -3.54
C VAL A 20 -28.17 23.80 -4.22
N ALA A 21 -27.86 24.99 -4.77
CA ALA A 21 -26.56 25.24 -5.40
C ALA A 21 -25.38 25.09 -4.40
N THR A 22 -25.56 25.56 -3.17
CA THR A 22 -24.57 25.42 -2.11
C THR A 22 -24.37 23.94 -1.73
N VAL A 23 -25.44 23.20 -1.50
CA VAL A 23 -25.37 21.77 -1.14
C VAL A 23 -24.72 20.96 -2.25
N VAL A 24 -25.12 21.18 -3.51
CA VAL A 24 -24.51 20.51 -4.67
C VAL A 24 -23.02 20.90 -4.82
N GLY A 25 -22.70 22.18 -4.65
CA GLY A 25 -21.32 22.66 -4.73
C GLY A 25 -20.43 22.04 -3.65
N MET A 26 -20.89 22.02 -2.39
CA MET A 26 -20.14 21.41 -1.29
C MET A 26 -19.98 19.88 -1.47
N GLY A 27 -21.04 19.19 -1.90
CA GLY A 27 -20.99 17.76 -2.21
C GLY A 27 -20.01 17.43 -3.34
N SER A 28 -20.02 18.26 -4.40
CA SER A 28 -19.05 18.09 -5.52
C SER A 28 -17.62 18.33 -5.10
N LEU A 29 -17.36 19.34 -4.25
CA LEU A 29 -16.04 19.60 -3.69
C LEU A 29 -15.57 18.45 -2.78
N GLY A 30 -16.44 17.94 -1.92
CA GLY A 30 -16.12 16.79 -1.07
C GLY A 30 -15.78 15.54 -1.89
N TRP A 31 -16.56 15.29 -2.94
CA TRP A 31 -16.29 14.15 -3.83
C TRP A 31 -14.98 14.32 -4.62
N ALA A 32 -14.70 15.54 -5.10
CA ALA A 32 -13.48 15.83 -5.86
C ALA A 32 -12.22 15.85 -4.97
N ALA A 33 -12.36 16.10 -3.67
CA ALA A 33 -11.21 16.16 -2.75
C ALA A 33 -10.49 14.81 -2.63
N VAL A 34 -11.22 13.69 -2.69
CA VAL A 34 -10.65 12.34 -2.57
C VAL A 34 -9.66 12.03 -3.71
N PRO A 35 -10.05 12.09 -4.99
CA PRO A 35 -9.12 11.80 -6.07
C PRO A 35 -7.99 12.84 -6.18
N LEU A 36 -8.26 14.09 -5.79
CA LEU A 36 -7.23 15.13 -5.80
C LEU A 36 -6.15 14.88 -4.73
N TYR A 37 -6.57 14.45 -3.54
CA TYR A 37 -5.66 14.07 -2.46
C TYR A 37 -4.84 12.82 -2.81
N ASP A 38 -5.46 11.82 -3.41
CA ASP A 38 -4.76 10.61 -3.87
C ASP A 38 -3.70 10.95 -4.94
N LEU A 39 -4.07 11.80 -5.91
CA LEU A 39 -3.12 12.29 -6.92
C LEU A 39 -1.97 13.07 -6.26
N PHE A 40 -2.27 13.94 -5.31
CA PHE A 40 -1.26 14.69 -4.56
C PHE A 40 -0.29 13.77 -3.84
N CYS A 41 -0.80 12.77 -3.11
CA CYS A 41 0.04 11.80 -2.40
C CYS A 41 0.94 11.00 -3.34
N ARG A 42 0.42 10.58 -4.51
CA ARG A 42 1.21 9.85 -5.51
C ARG A 42 2.32 10.70 -6.13
N VAL A 43 2.04 11.97 -6.42
CA VAL A 43 3.02 12.86 -7.07
C VAL A 43 4.09 13.34 -6.09
N THR A 44 3.71 13.59 -4.84
CA THR A 44 4.62 14.15 -3.84
C THR A 44 5.27 13.10 -2.95
N GLY A 45 4.80 11.82 -2.99
CA GLY A 45 5.20 10.80 -2.02
C GLY A 45 4.72 11.09 -0.59
N TYR A 46 3.89 12.11 -0.41
CA TYR A 46 3.39 12.52 0.90
C TYR A 46 2.49 11.41 1.47
N GLY A 47 2.73 11.02 2.71
CA GLY A 47 2.01 9.91 3.34
C GLY A 47 2.81 8.59 3.41
N GLY A 48 4.13 8.62 3.07
CA GLY A 48 4.97 7.42 3.05
C GLY A 48 4.64 6.49 1.87
N THR A 49 3.91 7.02 0.85
CA THR A 49 3.70 6.26 -0.40
C THR A 49 5.01 6.20 -1.17
N THR A 50 5.49 5.00 -1.42
CA THR A 50 6.70 4.78 -2.21
C THR A 50 6.42 4.96 -3.70
N GLN A 51 7.44 5.40 -4.43
CA GLN A 51 7.40 5.43 -5.88
C GLN A 51 7.57 4.01 -6.46
N GLN A 52 6.96 3.77 -7.60
CA GLN A 52 7.19 2.58 -8.42
C GLN A 52 7.95 2.99 -9.68
N ALA A 53 9.00 2.26 -9.99
CA ALA A 53 9.77 2.49 -11.21
C ALA A 53 10.08 1.14 -11.88
N ASP A 54 10.04 1.13 -13.20
CA ASP A 54 10.39 -0.04 -13.99
C ASP A 54 11.93 -0.20 -14.18
N VAL A 55 12.70 0.80 -13.77
CA VAL A 55 14.15 0.85 -13.95
C VAL A 55 14.79 1.38 -12.67
N GLY A 56 15.96 0.85 -12.33
CA GLY A 56 16.77 1.31 -11.19
C GLY A 56 17.21 2.77 -11.31
N ALA A 57 17.74 3.35 -10.22
CA ALA A 57 18.26 4.71 -10.21
C ALA A 57 19.38 4.87 -11.25
N GLY A 58 19.35 5.95 -12.01
CA GLY A 58 20.37 6.22 -13.04
C GLY A 58 21.76 6.56 -12.48
N ARG A 59 21.89 6.69 -11.15
CA ARG A 59 23.15 7.06 -10.45
C ARG A 59 23.24 6.31 -9.12
N VAL A 60 24.39 5.75 -8.83
CA VAL A 60 24.72 5.12 -7.54
C VAL A 60 25.71 6.02 -6.81
N LEU A 61 25.46 6.28 -5.54
CA LEU A 61 26.32 7.07 -4.66
C LEU A 61 27.26 6.15 -3.85
N ASP A 62 28.27 6.74 -3.24
CA ASP A 62 29.16 6.02 -2.31
C ASP A 62 28.59 5.99 -0.88
N GLU A 63 27.58 6.83 -0.61
CA GLU A 63 26.87 6.86 0.66
C GLU A 63 25.99 5.62 0.83
N THR A 64 25.98 5.10 2.05
CA THR A 64 25.17 3.95 2.45
C THR A 64 24.09 4.37 3.46
N ILE A 65 23.01 3.60 3.50
CA ILE A 65 21.95 3.74 4.48
C ILE A 65 21.50 2.36 4.96
N THR A 66 21.09 2.27 6.22
CA THR A 66 20.53 1.03 6.76
C THR A 66 19.05 0.93 6.42
N VAL A 67 18.65 -0.14 5.76
CA VAL A 67 17.24 -0.48 5.54
C VAL A 67 16.86 -1.64 6.46
N ARG A 68 15.87 -1.40 7.32
CA ARG A 68 15.29 -2.43 8.21
C ARG A 68 14.01 -2.97 7.61
N PHE A 69 13.77 -4.25 7.85
CA PHE A 69 12.61 -4.96 7.36
C PHE A 69 11.77 -5.44 8.53
N ASP A 70 10.50 -5.04 8.55
CA ASP A 70 9.52 -5.44 9.54
C ASP A 70 8.36 -6.19 8.89
N ALA A 71 7.79 -7.12 9.64
CA ALA A 71 6.69 -7.96 9.19
C ALA A 71 5.64 -8.05 10.28
N SER A 72 4.45 -7.60 9.95
CA SER A 72 3.28 -7.62 10.81
C SER A 72 2.12 -8.38 10.16
N ARG A 73 1.14 -8.72 10.95
CA ARG A 73 -0.09 -9.35 10.50
C ARG A 73 -1.27 -8.84 11.29
N GLU A 74 -2.44 -8.86 10.70
CA GLU A 74 -3.69 -8.58 11.38
C GLU A 74 -3.90 -9.57 12.55
N ARG A 75 -4.62 -9.12 13.59
CA ARG A 75 -4.69 -9.83 14.88
C ARG A 75 -5.06 -11.30 14.76
N ASP A 76 -6.01 -11.65 13.92
CA ASP A 76 -6.56 -13.01 13.78
C ASP A 76 -6.07 -13.71 12.50
N PHE A 77 -5.10 -13.13 11.79
CA PHE A 77 -4.54 -13.71 10.59
C PHE A 77 -3.54 -14.81 10.93
N PRO A 78 -3.75 -16.07 10.46
CA PRO A 78 -3.06 -17.24 11.01
C PRO A 78 -1.63 -17.42 10.50
N TRP A 79 -1.22 -16.79 9.40
CA TRP A 79 0.10 -17.03 8.82
C TRP A 79 1.24 -16.65 9.76
N ALA A 80 2.32 -17.42 9.73
CA ALA A 80 3.61 -16.98 10.23
C ALA A 80 4.30 -16.15 9.14
N PHE A 81 4.50 -14.86 9.39
CA PHE A 81 5.10 -13.93 8.43
C PHE A 81 6.32 -13.26 9.04
N ARG A 82 7.45 -13.27 8.32
CA ARG A 82 8.71 -12.72 8.81
C ARG A 82 9.62 -12.25 7.66
N PRO A 83 10.48 -11.23 7.86
CA PRO A 83 11.55 -10.95 6.95
C PRO A 83 12.66 -12.03 7.09
N VAL A 84 13.31 -12.38 5.99
CA VAL A 84 14.48 -13.27 5.99
C VAL A 84 15.70 -12.52 6.52
N GLN A 85 15.89 -11.28 6.06
CA GLN A 85 16.88 -10.34 6.60
C GLN A 85 16.16 -9.30 7.45
N ARG A 86 16.67 -8.99 8.64
CA ARG A 86 16.10 -7.95 9.49
C ARG A 86 16.56 -6.55 9.14
N GLU A 87 17.78 -6.45 8.62
CA GLU A 87 18.40 -5.20 8.20
C GLU A 87 19.42 -5.47 7.10
N MET A 88 19.68 -4.47 6.30
CA MET A 88 20.65 -4.49 5.22
C MET A 88 21.25 -3.09 5.07
N GLU A 89 22.57 -3.00 4.98
CA GLU A 89 23.24 -1.78 4.57
C GLU A 89 23.25 -1.72 3.04
N VAL A 90 22.67 -0.66 2.48
CA VAL A 90 22.48 -0.51 1.04
C VAL A 90 23.14 0.77 0.55
N ARG A 91 23.73 0.74 -0.64
CA ARG A 91 24.23 1.93 -1.32
C ARG A 91 23.06 2.68 -1.94
N ILE A 92 23.06 3.99 -1.77
CA ILE A 92 22.00 4.84 -2.32
C ILE A 92 22.09 4.86 -3.85
N GLY A 93 20.96 4.59 -4.52
CA GLY A 93 20.87 4.43 -5.97
C GLY A 93 21.11 3.01 -6.49
N GLU A 94 21.64 2.10 -5.68
CA GLU A 94 21.83 0.71 -6.06
C GLU A 94 20.57 -0.11 -5.84
N THR A 95 20.25 -0.99 -6.79
CA THR A 95 19.11 -1.89 -6.68
C THR A 95 19.44 -3.08 -5.80
N HIS A 96 18.62 -3.33 -4.80
CA HIS A 96 18.76 -4.40 -3.83
C HIS A 96 17.57 -5.33 -3.84
N LEU A 97 17.78 -6.56 -3.37
CA LEU A 97 16.76 -7.60 -3.25
C LEU A 97 16.69 -8.07 -1.81
N ALA A 98 15.51 -7.97 -1.22
CA ALA A 98 15.18 -8.50 0.09
C ALA A 98 14.10 -9.58 -0.02
N PHE A 99 14.01 -10.43 0.99
CA PHE A 99 13.07 -11.55 1.00
C PHE A 99 12.23 -11.54 2.28
N TYR A 100 10.96 -11.86 2.11
CA TYR A 100 10.05 -12.18 3.19
C TYR A 100 9.58 -13.64 3.05
N GLU A 101 9.24 -14.25 4.15
CA GLU A 101 8.74 -15.62 4.20
C GLU A 101 7.39 -15.64 4.88
N ALA A 102 6.42 -16.28 4.25
CA ALA A 102 5.10 -16.53 4.81
C ALA A 102 4.82 -18.04 4.83
N THR A 103 4.27 -18.52 5.93
CA THR A 103 3.88 -19.92 6.12
C THR A 103 2.44 -19.98 6.62
N ASN A 104 1.61 -20.82 6.02
CA ASN A 104 0.28 -21.14 6.52
C ASN A 104 0.36 -22.35 7.46
N PRO A 105 0.28 -22.17 8.78
CA PRO A 105 0.36 -23.28 9.74
C PRO A 105 -0.97 -23.99 9.96
N THR A 106 -2.04 -23.62 9.26
CA THR A 106 -3.38 -24.21 9.44
C THR A 106 -3.61 -25.42 8.55
N ASP A 107 -4.68 -26.15 8.83
CA ASP A 107 -5.12 -27.32 8.08
C ASP A 107 -6.04 -26.95 6.88
N ALA A 108 -6.23 -25.67 6.61
CA ALA A 108 -7.08 -25.17 5.53
C ALA A 108 -6.34 -24.12 4.66
N PRO A 109 -6.70 -23.96 3.39
CA PRO A 109 -6.21 -22.85 2.57
C PRO A 109 -6.60 -21.51 3.18
N VAL A 110 -5.70 -20.54 3.17
CA VAL A 110 -5.95 -19.18 3.67
C VAL A 110 -5.50 -18.18 2.63
N ALA A 111 -6.35 -17.20 2.36
CA ALA A 111 -6.06 -16.08 1.47
C ALA A 111 -5.68 -14.82 2.26
N GLY A 112 -4.74 -14.07 1.73
CA GLY A 112 -4.31 -12.80 2.32
C GLY A 112 -3.75 -11.85 1.30
N THR A 113 -3.79 -10.57 1.64
CA THR A 113 -3.15 -9.49 0.87
C THR A 113 -2.22 -8.70 1.77
N ALA A 114 -1.15 -8.14 1.19
CA ALA A 114 -0.17 -7.37 1.93
C ALA A 114 -0.31 -5.87 1.66
N SER A 115 -0.29 -5.07 2.70
CA SER A 115 0.00 -3.64 2.62
C SER A 115 1.42 -3.38 3.12
N TYR A 116 2.00 -2.25 2.71
CA TYR A 116 3.32 -1.86 3.18
C TYR A 116 3.37 -0.39 3.54
N ASN A 117 4.35 -0.05 4.38
CA ASN A 117 4.63 1.30 4.80
C ASN A 117 6.15 1.52 4.93
N VAL A 118 6.60 2.74 4.71
CA VAL A 118 8.00 3.16 4.89
C VAL A 118 8.08 4.22 5.97
N ALA A 119 8.99 4.02 6.91
CA ALA A 119 9.29 4.96 7.99
C ALA A 119 10.80 5.32 7.98
N PRO A 120 11.19 6.56 8.30
CA PRO A 120 10.31 7.70 8.58
C PRO A 120 9.55 8.17 7.34
N PHE A 121 8.47 8.89 7.56
CA PHE A 121 7.56 9.35 6.52
C PHE A 121 8.26 10.11 5.37
N ALA A 122 9.21 10.97 5.70
CA ALA A 122 9.99 11.71 4.72
C ALA A 122 10.84 10.81 3.80
N ALA A 123 11.25 9.64 4.27
CA ALA A 123 12.00 8.68 3.47
C ALA A 123 11.14 7.96 2.42
N GLY A 124 9.81 7.91 2.62
CA GLY A 124 8.88 7.22 1.71
C GLY A 124 8.93 7.75 0.28
N ALA A 125 9.12 9.06 0.10
CA ALA A 125 9.24 9.69 -1.22
C ALA A 125 10.48 9.24 -2.01
N HIS A 126 11.54 8.83 -1.30
CA HIS A 126 12.83 8.41 -1.86
C HIS A 126 13.02 6.90 -1.84
N PHE A 127 12.09 6.15 -1.25
CA PHE A 127 12.13 4.68 -1.28
C PHE A 127 11.35 4.18 -2.48
N VAL A 128 12.08 3.73 -3.50
CA VAL A 128 11.48 3.27 -4.76
C VAL A 128 11.46 1.76 -4.81
N LYS A 129 10.28 1.22 -4.98
CA LYS A 129 10.05 -0.20 -5.15
C LYS A 129 9.84 -0.52 -6.62
N ILE A 130 10.63 -1.44 -7.15
CA ILE A 130 10.58 -1.86 -8.55
C ILE A 130 9.55 -2.98 -8.70
N ASP A 131 9.66 -4.02 -7.87
CA ASP A 131 8.80 -5.21 -7.93
C ASP A 131 8.41 -5.67 -6.54
N CYS A 132 7.19 -6.21 -6.42
CA CYS A 132 6.62 -6.59 -5.13
C CYS A 132 5.46 -7.57 -5.28
N PHE A 133 5.42 -8.52 -4.39
CA PHE A 133 4.33 -9.48 -4.23
C PHE A 133 3.02 -8.88 -3.64
N CYS A 134 3.05 -7.65 -3.12
CA CYS A 134 1.95 -7.09 -2.33
C CYS A 134 0.69 -6.67 -3.11
N PHE A 135 0.73 -6.70 -4.43
CA PHE A 135 -0.43 -6.36 -5.28
C PHE A 135 -1.24 -7.57 -5.73
N GLU A 136 -0.77 -8.78 -5.43
CA GLU A 136 -1.47 -10.00 -5.78
C GLU A 136 -2.08 -10.64 -4.53
N GLU A 137 -3.26 -11.20 -4.70
CA GLU A 137 -3.88 -12.05 -3.69
C GLU A 137 -3.04 -13.31 -3.54
N GLN A 138 -2.60 -13.60 -2.32
CA GLN A 138 -1.82 -14.79 -2.03
C GLN A 138 -2.72 -15.82 -1.35
N VAL A 139 -2.79 -17.02 -1.92
CA VAL A 139 -3.45 -18.16 -1.29
C VAL A 139 -2.39 -19.18 -0.95
N LEU A 140 -2.23 -19.49 0.33
CA LEU A 140 -1.32 -20.55 0.80
C LEU A 140 -2.13 -21.77 1.22
N MET A 141 -1.71 -22.93 0.69
CA MET A 141 -2.26 -24.23 1.06
C MET A 141 -1.81 -24.62 2.50
N PRO A 142 -2.47 -25.61 3.13
CA PRO A 142 -2.07 -26.11 4.43
C PRO A 142 -0.58 -26.47 4.50
N GLY A 143 0.15 -25.88 5.45
CA GLY A 143 1.57 -26.12 5.64
C GLY A 143 2.49 -25.51 4.60
N GLU A 144 1.97 -24.80 3.63
CA GLU A 144 2.76 -24.19 2.57
C GLU A 144 3.59 -23.00 3.08
N THR A 145 4.83 -22.93 2.59
CA THR A 145 5.75 -21.81 2.85
C THR A 145 6.17 -21.19 1.51
N VAL A 146 6.04 -19.89 1.41
CA VAL A 146 6.41 -19.11 0.21
C VAL A 146 7.44 -18.05 0.58
N THR A 147 8.46 -17.91 -0.29
CA THR A 147 9.44 -16.83 -0.21
C THR A 147 9.07 -15.74 -1.20
N MET A 148 8.93 -14.52 -0.71
CA MET A 148 8.45 -13.36 -1.46
C MET A 148 9.58 -12.35 -1.65
N PRO A 149 10.06 -12.14 -2.89
CA PRO A 149 11.09 -11.16 -3.18
C PRO A 149 10.55 -9.74 -3.21
N VAL A 150 11.36 -8.79 -2.76
CA VAL A 150 11.11 -7.34 -2.87
C VAL A 150 12.33 -6.69 -3.46
N THR A 151 12.18 -6.10 -4.64
CA THR A 151 13.24 -5.36 -5.34
C THR A 151 13.04 -3.87 -5.12
N PHE A 152 14.06 -3.19 -4.61
CA PHE A 152 13.97 -1.77 -4.26
C PHE A 152 15.31 -1.05 -4.43
N TYR A 153 15.28 0.27 -4.44
CA TYR A 153 16.44 1.14 -4.24
C TYR A 153 16.03 2.40 -3.47
N VAL A 154 17.02 3.09 -2.89
CA VAL A 154 16.84 4.41 -2.30
C VAL A 154 17.29 5.44 -3.33
N ASP A 155 16.41 6.40 -3.65
CA ASP A 155 16.70 7.43 -4.65
C ASP A 155 17.88 8.31 -4.22
N PRO A 156 18.82 8.62 -5.13
CA PRO A 156 19.95 9.52 -4.84
C PRO A 156 19.56 10.90 -4.31
N ASP A 157 18.38 11.37 -4.58
CA ASP A 157 17.92 12.67 -4.07
C ASP A 157 17.64 12.65 -2.54
N TYR A 158 17.60 11.46 -1.92
CA TYR A 158 17.53 11.27 -0.47
C TYR A 158 18.57 12.08 0.30
N VAL A 159 19.81 12.15 -0.17
CA VAL A 159 20.91 12.85 0.51
C VAL A 159 20.83 14.37 0.37
N THR A 160 20.11 14.86 -0.63
CA THR A 160 19.98 16.29 -0.91
C THR A 160 18.72 16.90 -0.31
N ASP A 161 17.69 16.09 -0.07
CA ASP A 161 16.44 16.55 0.51
C ASP A 161 16.60 16.87 2.01
N PRO A 162 16.29 18.11 2.44
CA PRO A 162 16.38 18.52 3.83
C PRO A 162 15.52 17.71 4.80
N GLU A 163 14.41 17.13 4.32
CA GLU A 163 13.46 16.39 5.15
C GLU A 163 13.92 14.93 5.39
N SER A 164 14.63 14.31 4.44
CA SER A 164 15.04 12.91 4.51
C SER A 164 16.51 12.70 4.94
N ARG A 165 17.43 13.55 4.51
CA ARG A 165 18.89 13.38 4.71
C ARG A 165 19.37 13.24 6.16
N GLY A 166 18.52 13.59 7.13
CA GLY A 166 18.85 13.50 8.56
C GLY A 166 18.62 12.13 9.17
N PHE A 167 18.02 11.20 8.46
CA PHE A 167 17.71 9.87 8.98
C PHE A 167 18.76 8.85 8.49
N PRO A 168 19.46 8.15 9.41
CA PRO A 168 20.45 7.14 9.03
C PRO A 168 19.84 5.79 8.68
N GLU A 169 18.53 5.63 8.89
CA GLU A 169 17.82 4.36 8.79
C GLU A 169 16.44 4.54 8.14
N ILE A 170 16.06 3.59 7.31
CA ILE A 170 14.72 3.46 6.72
C ILE A 170 14.14 2.12 7.15
N THR A 171 12.88 2.09 7.55
CA THR A 171 12.17 0.84 7.87
C THR A 171 11.09 0.57 6.84
N LEU A 172 11.17 -0.56 6.15
CA LEU A 172 10.12 -1.10 5.31
C LEU A 172 9.31 -2.13 6.10
N SER A 173 8.06 -1.81 6.37
CA SER A 173 7.13 -2.68 7.10
C SER A 173 6.07 -3.23 6.16
N TYR A 174 5.85 -4.54 6.20
CA TYR A 174 4.72 -5.19 5.55
C TYR A 174 3.73 -5.69 6.57
N THR A 175 2.43 -5.57 6.24
CA THR A 175 1.34 -6.09 7.07
C THR A 175 0.42 -6.94 6.20
N PHE A 176 0.21 -8.19 6.59
CA PHE A 176 -0.78 -9.07 5.97
C PHE A 176 -2.16 -8.90 6.61
N HIS A 177 -3.16 -8.87 5.73
CA HIS A 177 -4.59 -8.78 6.06
C HIS A 177 -5.30 -10.02 5.54
N ALA A 178 -6.31 -10.48 6.29
CA ALA A 178 -7.17 -11.57 5.86
C ALA A 178 -8.02 -11.17 4.65
N MET A 179 -8.20 -12.11 3.74
CA MET A 179 -9.13 -12.00 2.62
C MET A 179 -10.04 -13.21 2.56
N ASP A 180 -11.21 -13.05 1.94
CA ASP A 180 -12.08 -14.17 1.59
C ASP A 180 -11.38 -15.05 0.56
N LEU A 181 -11.50 -16.37 0.73
CA LEU A 181 -10.95 -17.32 -0.23
C LEU A 181 -11.64 -17.16 -1.58
N PRO A 182 -10.88 -17.07 -2.71
CA PRO A 182 -11.44 -17.14 -4.04
C PRO A 182 -12.27 -18.41 -4.23
N GLU A 183 -13.33 -18.35 -5.05
CA GLU A 183 -14.27 -19.46 -5.26
C GLU A 183 -13.59 -20.76 -5.69
N ASP A 184 -12.52 -20.67 -6.47
CA ASP A 184 -11.72 -21.79 -6.93
C ASP A 184 -11.05 -22.58 -5.78
N TYR A 185 -10.74 -21.92 -4.68
CA TYR A 185 -10.12 -22.51 -3.49
C TYR A 185 -11.12 -22.83 -2.38
N ALA A 186 -12.30 -22.21 -2.38
CA ALA A 186 -13.34 -22.45 -1.38
C ALA A 186 -13.82 -23.90 -1.37
N ALA A 187 -13.83 -24.56 -2.52
CA ALA A 187 -14.18 -25.98 -2.64
C ALA A 187 -13.16 -26.91 -1.96
N MET A 188 -11.90 -26.51 -1.86
CA MET A 188 -10.84 -27.27 -1.18
C MET A 188 -10.84 -27.06 0.33
N ALA A 189 -11.38 -25.93 0.81
CA ALA A 189 -11.49 -25.61 2.22
C ALA A 189 -12.65 -26.33 2.93
N THR A 190 -13.62 -26.86 2.17
CA THR A 190 -14.73 -27.62 2.76
C THR A 190 -14.22 -29.02 3.09
N PRO A 191 -14.13 -29.43 4.38
CA PRO A 191 -13.80 -30.81 4.72
C PRO A 191 -14.84 -31.71 4.08
N ALA A 192 -14.38 -32.73 3.34
CA ALA A 192 -15.25 -33.73 2.74
C ALA A 192 -16.18 -34.25 3.84
N ALA A 193 -17.48 -33.94 3.70
CA ALA A 193 -18.48 -34.41 4.64
C ALA A 193 -18.31 -35.93 4.75
N ALA A 194 -17.95 -36.40 5.94
CA ALA A 194 -17.80 -37.78 6.25
C ALA A 194 -19.09 -38.49 5.79
N THR A 195 -18.96 -39.29 4.73
CA THR A 195 -20.00 -40.18 4.28
C THR A 195 -20.26 -41.14 5.43
N GLN A 196 -21.26 -40.82 6.25
CA GLN A 196 -21.80 -41.76 7.21
C GLN A 196 -22.54 -42.81 6.39
N THR A 197 -21.85 -43.91 6.15
CA THR A 197 -22.47 -45.13 5.67
C THR A 197 -23.20 -45.75 6.86
N ASN A 198 -24.48 -45.79 6.78
CA ASN A 198 -25.40 -46.45 7.70
C ASN A 198 -25.44 -47.96 7.37
#